data_a6b8f74f741519940cfe370d889cddf6
#
_entry.id   a6b8f74f741519940cfe370d889cddf6
#
_cell.length_a   1.000
_cell.length_b   1.000
_cell.length_c   1.000
_cell.angle_alpha   90.00
_cell.angle_beta   90.00
_cell.angle_gamma   90.00
#
_symmetry.space_group_name_H-M   'P 1'
#
loop_
_entity.id
_entity.type
_entity.pdbx_description
1 polymer ?
#
loop_
_entity_poly.entity_id
_entity_poly.type
_entity_poly.pdbx_seq_one_letter_code
_entity_poly.pdbx_strand_id
1 'polypeptide(L)'
;MTNTESEERQDLIIYIYEGHKDAFGVKGRHYDFKAMSTEELKAEARYIERSIQESIAAEQAADARALEEFEHRVAETIRYGAGDRQTALRWMTSTETFYDSQSVEHWVWKQGILFTDEGRELVKELMDIVQFESEEVA
;
A
#
# COMPACT_ATOMS: atom_id res chain seq x y z
N MET A 1 -14.56 -38.44 -15.23
CA MET A 1 -14.69 -37.03 -14.81
C MET A 1 -15.59 -36.31 -15.79
N THR A 2 -16.59 -35.60 -15.29
CA THR A 2 -17.47 -34.77 -16.12
C THR A 2 -16.73 -33.52 -16.60
N ASN A 3 -17.23 -32.86 -17.66
CA ASN A 3 -16.65 -31.59 -18.10
C ASN A 3 -16.70 -30.53 -17.00
N THR A 4 -17.76 -30.51 -16.19
CA THR A 4 -17.92 -29.58 -15.08
C THR A 4 -16.83 -29.79 -14.02
N GLU A 5 -16.52 -31.03 -13.66
CA GLU A 5 -15.44 -31.34 -12.70
C GLU A 5 -14.09 -30.96 -13.25
N SER A 6 -13.85 -31.17 -14.54
CA SER A 6 -12.62 -30.79 -15.22
C SER A 6 -12.43 -29.26 -15.23
N GLU A 7 -13.51 -28.53 -15.50
CA GLU A 7 -13.51 -27.06 -15.46
C GLU A 7 -13.26 -26.54 -14.06
N GLU A 8 -13.90 -27.14 -13.04
CA GLU A 8 -13.71 -26.78 -11.64
C GLU A 8 -12.25 -26.96 -11.23
N ARG A 9 -11.64 -28.11 -11.58
CA ARG A 9 -10.21 -28.36 -11.28
C ARG A 9 -9.32 -27.32 -11.95
N GLN A 10 -9.59 -27.01 -13.22
CA GLN A 10 -8.80 -26.05 -13.97
C GLN A 10 -8.89 -24.66 -13.35
N ASP A 11 -10.07 -24.23 -12.96
CA ASP A 11 -10.28 -22.94 -12.30
C ASP A 11 -9.54 -22.87 -10.95
N LEU A 12 -9.57 -23.95 -10.17
CA LEU A 12 -8.85 -24.03 -8.91
C LEU A 12 -7.33 -23.95 -9.12
N ILE A 13 -6.81 -24.65 -10.12
CA ILE A 13 -5.38 -24.63 -10.46
C ILE A 13 -4.94 -23.22 -10.86
N ILE A 14 -5.71 -22.55 -11.70
CA ILE A 14 -5.42 -21.18 -12.13
C ILE A 14 -5.45 -20.25 -10.92
N TYR A 15 -6.46 -20.35 -10.07
CA TYR A 15 -6.57 -19.55 -8.86
C TYR A 15 -5.38 -19.73 -7.93
N ILE A 16 -4.97 -20.99 -7.68
CA ILE A 16 -3.84 -21.30 -6.81
C ILE A 16 -2.54 -20.73 -7.41
N TYR A 17 -2.32 -20.96 -8.69
CA TYR A 17 -1.09 -20.53 -9.37
C TYR A 17 -0.94 -19.01 -9.33
N GLU A 18 -1.98 -18.28 -9.73
CA GLU A 18 -1.95 -16.82 -9.78
C GLU A 18 -2.10 -16.19 -8.39
N GLY A 19 -2.98 -16.72 -7.55
CA GLY A 19 -3.23 -16.21 -6.21
C GLY A 19 -2.05 -16.36 -5.27
N HIS A 20 -1.17 -17.33 -5.51
CA HIS A 20 0.04 -17.52 -4.72
C HIS A 20 0.94 -16.26 -4.77
N LYS A 21 0.97 -15.58 -5.91
CA LYS A 21 1.71 -14.33 -6.04
C LYS A 21 1.14 -13.25 -5.12
N ASP A 22 -0.18 -13.14 -5.04
CA ASP A 22 -0.83 -12.14 -4.18
C ASP A 22 -0.65 -12.46 -2.69
N ALA A 23 -0.61 -13.75 -2.34
CA ALA A 23 -0.44 -14.19 -0.95
C ALA A 23 1.03 -14.13 -0.50
N PHE A 24 1.97 -14.56 -1.36
CA PHE A 24 3.35 -14.84 -0.97
C PHE A 24 4.41 -14.17 -1.85
N GLY A 25 4.00 -13.38 -2.83
CA GLY A 25 4.90 -12.61 -3.68
C GLY A 25 5.45 -13.34 -4.89
N VAL A 26 5.23 -14.64 -5.02
CA VAL A 26 5.68 -15.46 -6.17
C VAL A 26 4.57 -16.36 -6.65
N LYS A 27 4.55 -16.67 -7.95
CA LYS A 27 3.57 -17.60 -8.52
C LYS A 27 3.78 -19.02 -8.00
N GLY A 28 2.71 -19.80 -7.94
CA GLY A 28 2.71 -21.16 -7.41
C GLY A 28 3.30 -22.19 -8.37
N ARG A 29 4.58 -22.08 -8.67
CA ARG A 29 5.27 -22.96 -9.64
C ARG A 29 5.72 -24.29 -9.05
N HIS A 30 5.71 -24.41 -7.72
CA HIS A 30 6.21 -25.58 -7.01
C HIS A 30 5.17 -26.69 -6.85
N TYR A 31 3.92 -26.43 -7.19
CA TYR A 31 2.84 -27.42 -7.04
C TYR A 31 2.87 -28.47 -8.15
N ASP A 32 2.66 -29.72 -7.76
CA ASP A 32 2.31 -30.78 -8.70
C ASP A 32 0.79 -30.93 -8.74
N PHE A 33 0.15 -30.09 -9.55
CA PHE A 33 -1.31 -30.04 -9.60
C PHE A 33 -1.94 -31.36 -10.06
N LYS A 34 -1.23 -32.14 -10.89
CA LYS A 34 -1.74 -33.42 -11.39
C LYS A 34 -1.87 -34.45 -10.27
N ALA A 35 -1.00 -34.38 -9.26
CA ALA A 35 -1.00 -35.28 -8.13
C ALA A 35 -2.03 -34.88 -7.07
N MET A 36 -2.60 -33.71 -7.14
CA MET A 36 -3.56 -33.18 -6.13
C MET A 36 -4.98 -33.59 -6.46
N SER A 37 -5.71 -34.06 -5.44
CA SER A 37 -7.14 -34.32 -5.56
C SER A 37 -7.90 -32.98 -5.63
N THR A 38 -9.16 -33.04 -6.08
CA THR A 38 -10.03 -31.86 -6.09
C THR A 38 -10.20 -31.28 -4.69
N GLU A 39 -10.33 -32.14 -3.68
CA GLU A 39 -10.45 -31.68 -2.30
C GLU A 39 -9.18 -31.01 -1.79
N GLU A 40 -8.01 -31.52 -2.18
CA GLU A 40 -6.72 -30.90 -1.86
C GLU A 40 -6.60 -29.54 -2.54
N LEU A 41 -7.03 -29.43 -3.79
CA LEU A 41 -7.03 -28.15 -4.53
C LEU A 41 -7.96 -27.13 -3.85
N LYS A 42 -9.14 -27.53 -3.41
CA LYS A 42 -10.08 -26.67 -2.69
C LYS A 42 -9.50 -26.18 -1.37
N ALA A 43 -8.84 -27.07 -0.63
CA ALA A 43 -8.21 -26.72 0.64
C ALA A 43 -7.09 -25.71 0.44
N GLU A 44 -6.26 -25.92 -0.59
CA GLU A 44 -5.17 -25.00 -0.91
C GLU A 44 -5.69 -23.65 -1.38
N ALA A 45 -6.74 -23.62 -2.19
CA ALA A 45 -7.38 -22.38 -2.63
C ALA A 45 -7.91 -21.58 -1.42
N ARG A 46 -8.53 -22.24 -0.45
CA ARG A 46 -9.00 -21.58 0.77
C ARG A 46 -7.85 -21.01 1.61
N TYR A 47 -6.74 -21.75 1.69
CA TYR A 47 -5.54 -21.29 2.39
C TYR A 47 -4.96 -20.03 1.74
N ILE A 48 -4.86 -20.03 0.41
CA ILE A 48 -4.36 -18.88 -0.34
C ILE A 48 -5.28 -17.67 -0.16
N GLU A 49 -6.60 -17.87 -0.27
CA GLU A 49 -7.57 -16.80 -0.07
C GLU A 49 -7.44 -16.18 1.32
N ARG A 50 -7.32 -17.02 2.35
CA ARG A 50 -7.14 -16.55 3.73
C ARG A 50 -5.84 -15.76 3.86
N SER A 51 -4.76 -16.24 3.26
CA SER A 51 -3.46 -15.57 3.29
C SER A 51 -3.51 -14.21 2.60
N ILE A 52 -4.24 -14.10 1.48
CA ILE A 52 -4.47 -12.82 0.79
C ILE A 52 -5.23 -11.86 1.70
N GLN A 53 -6.32 -12.31 2.34
CA GLN A 53 -7.13 -11.48 3.23
C GLN A 53 -6.33 -11.01 4.46
N GLU A 54 -5.52 -11.88 5.03
CA GLU A 54 -4.64 -11.53 6.14
C GLU A 54 -3.60 -10.50 5.73
N SER A 55 -3.04 -10.63 4.54
CA SER A 55 -2.08 -9.67 3.99
C SER A 55 -2.71 -8.30 3.77
N ILE A 56 -3.91 -8.25 3.20
CA ILE A 56 -4.66 -7.01 3.01
C ILE A 56 -4.96 -6.34 4.35
N ALA A 57 -5.42 -7.12 5.33
CA ALA A 57 -5.73 -6.60 6.68
C ALA A 57 -4.49 -6.04 7.35
N ALA A 58 -3.33 -6.72 7.21
CA ALA A 58 -2.07 -6.24 7.77
C ALA A 58 -1.62 -4.94 7.12
N GLU A 59 -1.76 -4.82 5.80
CA GLU A 59 -1.43 -3.60 5.06
C GLU A 59 -2.32 -2.44 5.50
N GLN A 60 -3.64 -2.67 5.61
CA GLN A 60 -4.58 -1.66 6.08
C GLN A 60 -4.27 -1.19 7.50
N ALA A 61 -3.88 -2.13 8.38
CA ALA A 61 -3.49 -1.79 9.75
C ALA A 61 -2.20 -0.98 9.79
N ALA A 62 -1.23 -1.28 8.92
CA ALA A 62 0.02 -0.52 8.81
C ALA A 62 -0.25 0.89 8.29
N ASP A 63 -1.12 1.05 7.31
CA ASP A 63 -1.52 2.36 6.77
C ASP A 63 -2.20 3.20 7.84
N ALA A 64 -3.11 2.59 8.61
CA ALA A 64 -3.82 3.27 9.69
C ALA A 64 -2.85 3.76 10.77
N ARG A 65 -1.87 2.95 11.13
CA ARG A 65 -0.84 3.36 12.11
C ARG A 65 0.03 4.49 11.59
N ALA A 66 0.46 4.41 10.33
CA ALA A 66 1.28 5.45 9.72
C ALA A 66 0.52 6.79 9.68
N LEU A 67 -0.76 6.76 9.33
CA LEU A 67 -1.61 7.94 9.31
C LEU A 67 -1.78 8.52 10.71
N GLU A 68 -2.04 7.70 11.71
CA GLU A 68 -2.16 8.13 13.10
C GLU A 68 -0.87 8.79 13.60
N GLU A 69 0.27 8.18 13.31
CA GLU A 69 1.57 8.74 13.68
C GLU A 69 1.83 10.08 13.00
N PHE A 70 1.48 10.19 11.71
CA PHE A 70 1.63 11.44 10.97
C PHE A 70 0.74 12.54 11.56
N GLU A 71 -0.54 12.27 11.78
CA GLU A 71 -1.48 13.24 12.35
C GLU A 71 -1.09 13.64 13.77
N HIS A 72 -0.51 12.71 14.53
CA HIS A 72 0.03 13.01 15.86
C HIS A 72 1.18 14.01 15.78
N ARG A 73 2.10 13.84 14.82
CA ARG A 73 3.20 14.79 14.62
C ARG A 73 2.69 16.17 14.19
N VAL A 74 1.66 16.22 13.34
CA VAL A 74 1.03 17.49 12.98
C VAL A 74 0.44 18.17 14.22
N ALA A 75 -0.34 17.44 15.01
CA ALA A 75 -0.96 17.96 16.22
C ALA A 75 0.07 18.47 17.23
N GLU A 76 1.16 17.74 17.40
CA GLU A 76 2.25 18.16 18.30
C GLU A 76 2.93 19.43 17.79
N THR A 77 3.18 19.52 16.50
CA THR A 77 3.80 20.70 15.88
C THR A 77 2.93 21.93 16.07
N ILE A 78 1.60 21.76 15.90
CA ILE A 78 0.63 22.84 16.19
C ILE A 78 0.75 23.29 17.64
N ARG A 79 0.77 22.34 18.56
CA ARG A 79 0.83 22.63 20.00
C ARG A 79 2.13 23.31 20.42
N TYR A 80 3.24 22.95 19.79
CA TYR A 80 4.57 23.50 20.12
C TYR A 80 4.83 24.87 19.50
N GLY A 81 3.89 25.43 18.76
CA GLY A 81 4.02 26.82 18.32
C GLY A 81 3.53 27.14 16.92
N ALA A 82 3.32 26.13 16.09
CA ALA A 82 2.84 26.39 14.72
C ALA A 82 1.44 27.02 14.71
N GLY A 83 0.57 26.63 15.63
CA GLY A 83 -0.75 27.22 15.83
C GLY A 83 -1.85 26.70 14.91
N ASP A 84 -1.52 26.31 13.68
CA ASP A 84 -2.48 25.74 12.73
C ASP A 84 -1.80 24.68 11.86
N ARG A 85 -2.62 23.93 11.12
CA ARG A 85 -2.16 22.82 10.29
C ARG A 85 -1.23 23.28 9.16
N GLN A 86 -1.59 24.36 8.49
CA GLN A 86 -0.80 24.86 7.36
C GLN A 86 0.61 25.26 7.80
N THR A 87 0.72 25.96 8.92
CA THR A 87 2.01 26.36 9.49
C THR A 87 2.80 25.13 9.97
N ALA A 88 2.09 24.15 10.59
CA ALA A 88 2.72 22.91 11.01
C ALA A 88 3.34 22.16 9.83
N LEU A 89 2.60 22.05 8.73
CA LEU A 89 3.10 21.39 7.52
C LEU A 89 4.30 22.13 6.92
N ARG A 90 4.31 23.45 6.94
CA ARG A 90 5.46 24.26 6.53
C ARG A 90 6.68 23.96 7.39
N TRP A 91 6.50 23.88 8.69
CA TRP A 91 7.61 23.57 9.61
C TRP A 91 8.14 22.16 9.39
N MET A 92 7.22 21.19 9.21
CA MET A 92 7.61 19.78 9.00
C MET A 92 8.35 19.56 7.70
N THR A 93 8.13 20.40 6.70
CA THR A 93 8.78 20.32 5.38
C THR A 93 9.92 21.33 5.20
N SER A 94 10.24 22.11 6.22
CA SER A 94 11.17 23.25 6.10
C SER A 94 12.60 22.87 5.71
N THR A 95 13.02 21.63 6.01
CA THR A 95 14.35 21.13 5.66
C THR A 95 14.39 20.42 4.31
N GLU A 96 13.24 20.29 3.65
CA GLU A 96 13.13 19.59 2.39
C GLU A 96 13.19 20.57 1.21
N THR A 97 13.74 20.10 0.09
CA THR A 97 13.76 20.84 -1.17
C THR A 97 12.79 20.19 -2.14
N PHE A 98 11.89 20.97 -2.70
CA PHE A 98 10.87 20.48 -3.64
C PHE A 98 11.10 21.11 -5.00
N TYR A 99 11.09 20.28 -6.06
CA TYR A 99 11.29 20.72 -7.44
C TYR A 99 10.00 20.56 -8.26
N ASP A 100 9.19 19.56 -7.94
CA ASP A 100 7.99 19.20 -8.69
C ASP A 100 7.02 18.41 -7.81
N SER A 101 5.91 17.98 -8.42
CA SER A 101 4.92 17.17 -7.71
C SER A 101 5.47 15.82 -7.24
N GLN A 102 6.41 15.24 -7.97
CA GLN A 102 7.02 13.97 -7.61
C GLN A 102 7.82 14.08 -6.31
N SER A 103 8.53 15.18 -6.08
CA SER A 103 9.25 15.40 -4.83
C SER A 103 8.30 15.55 -3.65
N VAL A 104 7.13 16.16 -3.86
CA VAL A 104 6.08 16.23 -2.84
C VAL A 104 5.53 14.83 -2.54
N GLU A 105 5.20 14.06 -3.56
CA GLU A 105 4.73 12.68 -3.41
C GLU A 105 5.76 11.82 -2.68
N HIS A 106 7.04 11.99 -2.98
CA HIS A 106 8.11 11.27 -2.31
C HIS A 106 8.15 11.56 -0.80
N TRP A 107 7.98 12.82 -0.42
CA TRP A 107 7.93 13.19 0.99
C TRP A 107 6.74 12.52 1.69
N VAL A 108 5.56 12.52 1.07
CA VAL A 108 4.36 11.85 1.59
C VAL A 108 4.59 10.34 1.67
N TRP A 109 5.24 9.76 0.65
CA TRP A 109 5.61 8.34 0.66
C TRP A 109 6.51 7.99 1.85
N LYS A 110 7.47 8.83 2.18
CA LYS A 110 8.33 8.63 3.36
C LYS A 110 7.53 8.61 4.67
N GLN A 111 6.37 9.25 4.71
CA GLN A 111 5.48 9.19 5.86
C GLN A 111 4.68 7.87 5.92
N GLY A 112 4.71 7.08 4.86
CA GLY A 112 4.03 5.79 4.80
C GLY A 112 2.57 5.85 4.42
N ILE A 113 2.08 6.97 3.89
CA ILE A 113 0.64 7.19 3.64
C ILE A 113 0.30 7.59 2.21
N LEU A 114 1.27 7.58 1.28
CA LEU A 114 1.06 8.08 -0.08
C LEU A 114 -0.12 7.41 -0.80
N PHE A 115 -0.31 6.11 -0.59
CA PHE A 115 -1.32 5.34 -1.31
C PHE A 115 -2.67 5.28 -0.57
N THR A 116 -2.81 6.05 0.52
CA THR A 116 -4.09 6.24 1.20
C THR A 116 -4.82 7.45 0.62
N ASP A 117 -6.13 7.53 0.84
CA ASP A 117 -6.92 8.71 0.44
C ASP A 117 -6.41 9.97 1.15
N GLU A 118 -6.09 9.85 2.43
CA GLU A 118 -5.55 10.94 3.26
C GLU A 118 -4.19 11.40 2.75
N GLY A 119 -3.36 10.46 2.30
CA GLY A 119 -2.05 10.77 1.71
C GLY A 119 -2.18 11.55 0.40
N ARG A 120 -3.14 11.18 -0.43
CA ARG A 120 -3.40 11.90 -1.69
C ARG A 120 -3.91 13.31 -1.42
N GLU A 121 -4.77 13.49 -0.42
CA GLU A 121 -5.21 14.82 -0.01
C GLU A 121 -4.07 15.65 0.56
N LEU A 122 -3.15 15.01 1.30
CA LEU A 122 -1.95 15.67 1.81
C LEU A 122 -1.06 16.18 0.67
N VAL A 123 -0.90 15.40 -0.40
CA VAL A 123 -0.14 15.86 -1.58
C VAL A 123 -0.76 17.17 -2.10
N LYS A 124 -2.08 17.23 -2.23
CA LYS A 124 -2.77 18.44 -2.70
C LYS A 124 -2.56 19.61 -1.75
N GLU A 125 -2.66 19.37 -0.44
CA GLU A 125 -2.38 20.40 0.57
C GLU A 125 -0.97 20.97 0.42
N LEU A 126 0.01 20.08 0.28
CA LEU A 126 1.40 20.47 0.20
C LEU A 126 1.73 21.20 -1.10
N MET A 127 1.08 20.84 -2.20
CA MET A 127 1.25 21.56 -3.47
C MET A 127 0.90 23.05 -3.36
N ASP A 128 -0.03 23.40 -2.46
CA ASP A 128 -0.41 24.79 -2.22
C ASP A 128 0.49 25.49 -1.19
N ILE A 129 1.29 24.76 -0.45
CA ILE A 129 2.11 25.27 0.66
C ILE A 129 3.57 25.43 0.28
N VAL A 130 4.14 24.41 -0.40
CA VAL A 130 5.58 24.35 -0.65
C VAL A 130 5.98 25.28 -1.80
N GLN A 131 7.24 25.76 -1.74
CA GLN A 131 7.83 26.52 -2.82
C GLN A 131 8.74 25.60 -3.62
N PHE A 132 8.53 25.58 -4.92
CA PHE A 132 9.35 24.78 -5.81
C PHE A 132 10.62 25.54 -6.18
N GLU A 133 11.75 24.84 -6.12
CA GLU A 133 13.04 25.37 -6.53
C GLU A 133 13.35 24.94 -7.95
N SER A 134 14.11 25.78 -8.65
CA SER A 134 14.58 25.46 -9.98
C SER A 134 15.73 24.47 -9.91
N GLU A 135 15.74 23.46 -10.79
CA GLU A 135 16.86 22.54 -10.94
C GLU A 135 18.03 23.19 -11.73
N GLU A 136 17.87 24.40 -12.22
CA GLU A 136 18.94 25.09 -12.95
C GLU A 136 20.14 25.30 -12.05
N VAL A 137 21.24 24.70 -12.45
CA VAL A 137 22.52 24.94 -11.82
C VAL A 137 23.08 26.24 -12.43
N ALA A 138 23.18 27.22 -11.60
CA ALA A 138 23.74 28.48 -12.03
C ALA A 138 25.22 28.33 -12.43
#